data_5d13570060abc0ce31c300e7d0c6b9fb
#
_entry.id   5d13570060abc0ce31c300e7d0c6b9fb
#
_cell.length_a   1.000
_cell.length_b   1.000
_cell.length_c   1.000
_cell.angle_alpha   90.00
_cell.angle_beta   90.00
_cell.angle_gamma   90.00
#
_symmetry.space_group_name_H-M   'P 1'
#
loop_
_entity.id
_entity.type
_entity.pdbx_description
1 polymer ?
#
loop_
_entity_poly.entity_id
_entity_poly.type
_entity_poly.pdbx_seq_one_letter_code
_entity_poly.pdbx_strand_id
1 'polypeptide(L)'
;MELSRRQRAAFESVADTFAPGLDGLPSASALGVPDAFVGVLERHPREAEVREILQLLSVWELAAQPLRRFSRLPLAERERVLRSWRDSSLERKRSAYKVLRKAVLHHYFGLPGEPRNAIGYPGPLEHAPSPRAFASERPAGELNLTCDVCVIGSGAGGGTAAGVLAAAGLDVVVLEAGDEPAFSGEEIDSLRRLYLEGASSATEDQSLDFLAGWCLGGGTTVNWTTSLRPPDDVRLEWAGHGVPGFGGDEFTHSLDAVEQRMDVNGEHGKASGRDRVLEQGAEALGWHVAAQPRNVRGCDQNGVCGYCGFGCPLGAKQGTAETWLADAAGAGARVVVGTYARRVLVECGAAVGVDAGVVQVRARAVVVACGAFQTPALLRRSGVANASIGRNLHFHPVTLVVGEFEEPVRPWEGALQTRYSEEHARLDGGYGVRYETAPIHPGFLGAGLQWDGARESLDLARRYPHMAPIFPLVRDRDGGEVVVGRDGQPSARYRLSRYDLRHLRAGFLGAARILEAAGAKRIVSTHAKPVVWERGAGGIGRFLADADARGWEPNRVLYASAHVMGTARMGGSPATSACDPNGEAWEVSRLVVCDGSAFPTASGVNPMVTIAALAHMNASALAARL
;
A
#
# COMPACT_ATOMS: atom_id res chain seq x y z
N MET A 1 -11.52 -9.17 -21.78
CA MET A 1 -10.32 -9.29 -22.66
C MET A 1 -9.93 -10.76 -22.74
N GLU A 2 -9.65 -11.31 -23.92
CA GLU A 2 -9.15 -12.70 -24.04
C GLU A 2 -7.70 -12.70 -24.49
N LEU A 3 -6.87 -13.53 -23.85
CA LEU A 3 -5.54 -13.82 -24.36
C LEU A 3 -5.65 -14.59 -25.69
N SER A 4 -4.87 -14.22 -26.70
CA SER A 4 -4.73 -15.06 -27.89
C SER A 4 -4.22 -16.46 -27.50
N ARG A 5 -4.50 -17.48 -28.30
CA ARG A 5 -3.99 -18.85 -28.07
C ARG A 5 -2.49 -18.91 -27.79
N ARG A 6 -1.72 -18.06 -28.50
CA ARG A 6 -0.26 -17.98 -28.33
C ARG A 6 0.12 -17.35 -26.98
N GLN A 7 -0.53 -16.25 -26.58
CA GLN A 7 -0.29 -15.60 -25.28
C GLN A 7 -0.66 -16.49 -24.12
N ARG A 8 -1.81 -17.18 -24.21
CA ARG A 8 -2.25 -18.14 -23.19
C ARG A 8 -1.23 -19.30 -23.05
N ALA A 9 -0.83 -19.94 -24.14
CA ALA A 9 0.15 -21.02 -24.11
C ALA A 9 1.51 -20.57 -23.57
N ALA A 10 1.94 -19.35 -23.92
CA ALA A 10 3.16 -18.76 -23.38
C ALA A 10 3.05 -18.54 -21.87
N PHE A 11 1.93 -17.99 -21.39
CA PHE A 11 1.74 -17.74 -19.96
C PHE A 11 1.59 -19.04 -19.17
N GLU A 12 0.82 -20.03 -19.67
CA GLU A 12 0.71 -21.35 -19.06
C GLU A 12 2.09 -22.02 -18.91
N SER A 13 2.93 -21.95 -19.95
CA SER A 13 4.28 -22.53 -19.90
C SER A 13 5.19 -21.85 -18.87
N VAL A 14 5.05 -20.53 -18.70
CA VAL A 14 5.77 -19.78 -17.66
C VAL A 14 5.21 -20.13 -16.28
N ALA A 15 3.90 -20.14 -16.12
CA ALA A 15 3.22 -20.44 -14.88
C ALA A 15 3.58 -21.86 -14.38
N ASP A 16 3.53 -22.86 -15.26
CA ASP A 16 3.93 -24.23 -14.95
C ASP A 16 5.45 -24.42 -14.85
N THR A 17 6.25 -23.38 -15.09
CA THR A 17 7.66 -23.41 -14.75
C THR A 17 7.89 -22.92 -13.33
N PHE A 18 7.18 -21.88 -12.91
CA PHE A 18 7.24 -21.42 -11.52
C PHE A 18 6.62 -22.44 -10.54
N ALA A 19 5.51 -23.07 -10.93
CA ALA A 19 4.79 -24.04 -10.12
C ALA A 19 4.27 -25.20 -10.99
N PRO A 20 5.11 -26.25 -11.21
CA PRO A 20 4.82 -27.35 -12.16
C PRO A 20 3.92 -28.46 -11.59
N GLY A 21 3.46 -28.35 -10.34
CA GLY A 21 2.68 -29.41 -9.72
C GLY A 21 3.57 -30.51 -9.11
N LEU A 22 4.39 -30.14 -8.12
CA LEU A 22 5.24 -31.09 -7.39
C LEU A 22 4.49 -31.73 -6.22
N ASP A 23 4.89 -32.93 -5.84
CA ASP A 23 4.40 -33.67 -4.66
C ASP A 23 2.86 -33.88 -4.65
N GLY A 24 2.27 -34.11 -5.82
CA GLY A 24 0.82 -34.29 -5.95
C GLY A 24 0.00 -33.00 -6.02
N LEU A 25 0.63 -31.83 -5.85
CA LEU A 25 -0.06 -30.55 -6.01
C LEU A 25 -0.40 -30.28 -7.48
N PRO A 26 -1.49 -29.56 -7.79
CA PRO A 26 -1.79 -29.14 -9.16
C PRO A 26 -0.71 -28.20 -9.69
N SER A 27 -0.49 -28.17 -11.00
CA SER A 27 0.31 -27.11 -11.62
C SER A 27 -0.43 -25.78 -11.58
N ALA A 28 0.29 -24.67 -11.80
CA ALA A 28 -0.32 -23.34 -11.80
C ALA A 28 -1.44 -23.22 -12.85
N SER A 29 -1.26 -23.79 -14.04
CA SER A 29 -2.31 -23.80 -15.06
C SER A 29 -3.51 -24.66 -14.66
N ALA A 30 -3.29 -25.81 -14.04
CA ALA A 30 -4.36 -26.68 -13.55
C ALA A 30 -5.16 -26.05 -12.39
N LEU A 31 -4.53 -25.18 -11.57
CA LEU A 31 -5.19 -24.42 -10.51
C LEU A 31 -6.00 -23.22 -11.04
N GLY A 32 -5.89 -22.87 -12.33
CA GLY A 32 -6.60 -21.72 -12.91
C GLY A 32 -5.88 -20.38 -12.76
N VAL A 33 -4.59 -20.38 -12.43
CA VAL A 33 -3.78 -19.15 -12.31
C VAL A 33 -3.84 -18.25 -13.55
N PRO A 34 -3.80 -18.79 -14.80
CA PRO A 34 -3.92 -17.97 -16.01
C PRO A 34 -5.24 -17.20 -16.09
N ASP A 35 -6.36 -17.81 -15.71
CA ASP A 35 -7.68 -17.15 -15.77
C ASP A 35 -7.83 -16.10 -14.67
N ALA A 36 -7.31 -16.37 -13.46
CA ALA A 36 -7.26 -15.39 -12.39
C ALA A 36 -6.44 -14.15 -12.78
N PHE A 37 -5.30 -14.34 -13.44
CA PHE A 37 -4.46 -13.26 -13.94
C PHE A 37 -5.14 -12.43 -15.04
N VAL A 38 -5.84 -13.07 -15.99
CA VAL A 38 -6.66 -12.37 -17.00
C VAL A 38 -7.69 -11.47 -16.31
N GLY A 39 -8.37 -11.95 -15.28
CA GLY A 39 -9.32 -11.17 -14.50
C GLY A 39 -8.71 -9.91 -13.85
N VAL A 40 -7.42 -9.92 -13.50
CA VAL A 40 -6.70 -8.72 -13.05
C VAL A 40 -6.45 -7.76 -14.20
N LEU A 41 -5.97 -8.26 -15.35
CA LEU A 41 -5.69 -7.43 -16.53
C LEU A 41 -6.95 -6.74 -17.08
N GLU A 42 -8.11 -7.40 -17.05
CA GLU A 42 -9.38 -6.84 -17.53
C GLU A 42 -9.85 -5.60 -16.75
N ARG A 43 -9.45 -5.50 -15.51
CA ARG A 43 -9.84 -4.42 -14.61
C ARG A 43 -8.73 -3.38 -14.40
N HIS A 44 -7.57 -3.62 -15.00
CA HIS A 44 -6.43 -2.74 -14.85
C HIS A 44 -6.67 -1.41 -15.59
N PRO A 45 -6.68 -0.26 -14.91
CA PRO A 45 -7.06 1.02 -15.50
C PRO A 45 -6.03 1.56 -16.49
N ARG A 46 -4.78 1.09 -16.43
CA ARG A 46 -3.68 1.56 -17.27
C ARG A 46 -3.49 0.64 -18.48
N GLU A 47 -4.20 0.93 -19.56
CA GLU A 47 -4.14 0.15 -20.80
C GLU A 47 -2.71 -0.03 -21.35
N ALA A 48 -1.83 0.95 -21.12
CA ALA A 48 -0.44 0.87 -21.57
C ALA A 48 0.31 -0.30 -20.92
N GLU A 49 0.16 -0.50 -19.62
CA GLU A 49 0.80 -1.61 -18.89
C GLU A 49 0.22 -2.96 -19.32
N VAL A 50 -1.11 -3.04 -19.45
CA VAL A 50 -1.75 -4.25 -20.00
C VAL A 50 -1.18 -4.60 -21.37
N ARG A 51 -1.01 -3.59 -22.23
CA ARG A 51 -0.43 -3.76 -23.56
C ARG A 51 1.01 -4.28 -23.50
N GLU A 52 1.84 -3.75 -22.61
CA GLU A 52 3.22 -4.21 -22.41
C GLU A 52 3.28 -5.67 -21.94
N ILE A 53 2.42 -6.07 -21.00
CA ILE A 53 2.31 -7.47 -20.55
C ILE A 53 1.89 -8.38 -21.71
N LEU A 54 0.89 -7.98 -22.50
CA LEU A 54 0.45 -8.75 -23.66
C LEU A 54 1.54 -8.86 -24.74
N GLN A 55 2.33 -7.82 -24.96
CA GLN A 55 3.48 -7.85 -25.85
C GLN A 55 4.57 -8.78 -25.34
N LEU A 56 4.89 -8.72 -24.04
CA LEU A 56 5.83 -9.62 -23.39
C LEU A 56 5.42 -11.09 -23.62
N LEU A 57 4.17 -11.42 -23.34
CA LEU A 57 3.64 -12.78 -23.56
C LEU A 57 3.68 -13.18 -25.05
N SER A 58 3.44 -12.25 -25.97
CA SER A 58 3.48 -12.52 -27.41
C SER A 58 4.86 -12.91 -27.94
N VAL A 59 5.91 -12.38 -27.32
CA VAL A 59 7.31 -12.63 -27.74
C VAL A 59 8.03 -13.65 -26.87
N TRP A 60 7.43 -14.06 -25.74
CA TRP A 60 8.08 -14.89 -24.72
C TRP A 60 8.61 -16.22 -25.29
N GLU A 61 7.82 -16.88 -26.13
CA GLU A 61 8.19 -18.15 -26.78
C GLU A 61 9.50 -18.06 -27.59
N LEU A 62 9.85 -16.87 -28.07
CA LEU A 62 11.05 -16.62 -28.90
C LEU A 62 12.19 -16.00 -28.10
N ALA A 63 11.88 -15.36 -26.95
CA ALA A 63 12.86 -14.60 -26.16
C ALA A 63 13.87 -15.51 -25.44
N ALA A 64 13.54 -16.78 -25.27
CA ALA A 64 14.35 -17.74 -24.54
C ALA A 64 15.50 -18.33 -25.38
N GLN A 65 15.21 -18.72 -26.60
CA GLN A 65 16.19 -19.26 -27.56
C GLN A 65 15.72 -19.05 -29.02
N PRO A 66 16.59 -18.61 -29.95
CA PRO A 66 16.16 -18.26 -31.32
C PRO A 66 15.58 -19.42 -32.13
N LEU A 67 15.90 -20.67 -31.80
CA LEU A 67 15.57 -21.86 -32.59
C LEU A 67 14.60 -22.85 -31.86
N ARG A 68 14.29 -22.64 -30.58
CA ARG A 68 13.41 -23.53 -29.78
C ARG A 68 12.42 -22.70 -28.99
N ARG A 69 11.13 -23.08 -29.05
CA ARG A 69 10.08 -22.41 -28.27
C ARG A 69 10.25 -22.74 -26.79
N PHE A 70 10.06 -21.74 -25.92
CA PHE A 70 10.15 -21.89 -24.46
C PHE A 70 9.26 -23.02 -23.95
N SER A 71 7.98 -23.09 -24.38
CA SER A 71 7.01 -24.11 -23.98
C SER A 71 7.44 -25.55 -24.32
N ARG A 72 8.36 -25.74 -25.28
CA ARG A 72 8.86 -27.06 -25.67
C ARG A 72 10.16 -27.46 -24.99
N LEU A 73 10.72 -26.59 -24.16
CA LEU A 73 11.92 -26.92 -23.39
C LEU A 73 11.56 -27.82 -22.18
N PRO A 74 12.44 -28.75 -21.80
CA PRO A 74 12.33 -29.44 -20.51
C PRO A 74 12.27 -28.48 -19.33
N LEU A 75 11.64 -28.85 -18.23
CA LEU A 75 11.46 -28.00 -17.05
C LEU A 75 12.79 -27.37 -16.58
N ALA A 76 13.84 -28.16 -16.43
CA ALA A 76 15.15 -27.68 -16.00
C ALA A 76 15.77 -26.61 -16.94
N GLU A 77 15.49 -26.66 -18.25
CA GLU A 77 15.92 -25.65 -19.21
C GLU A 77 15.05 -24.38 -19.09
N ARG A 78 13.73 -24.52 -18.92
CA ARG A 78 12.82 -23.41 -18.67
C ARG A 78 13.19 -22.64 -17.38
N GLU A 79 13.47 -23.35 -16.31
CA GLU A 79 13.97 -22.76 -15.06
C GLU A 79 15.30 -22.01 -15.26
N ARG A 80 16.23 -22.56 -16.04
CA ARG A 80 17.49 -21.88 -16.37
C ARG A 80 17.26 -20.56 -17.12
N VAL A 81 16.28 -20.54 -18.02
CA VAL A 81 15.89 -19.31 -18.73
C VAL A 81 15.36 -18.28 -17.75
N LEU A 82 14.43 -18.65 -16.86
CA LEU A 82 13.87 -17.72 -15.86
C LEU A 82 14.97 -17.18 -14.94
N ARG A 83 15.88 -18.04 -14.44
CA ARG A 83 17.03 -17.59 -13.63
C ARG A 83 17.94 -16.64 -14.41
N SER A 84 18.15 -16.85 -15.70
CA SER A 84 18.95 -15.94 -16.53
C SER A 84 18.32 -14.54 -16.66
N TRP A 85 17.01 -14.43 -16.60
CA TRP A 85 16.31 -13.14 -16.60
C TRP A 85 16.37 -12.48 -15.23
N ARG A 86 16.20 -13.23 -14.17
CA ARG A 86 16.37 -12.78 -12.77
C ARG A 86 17.76 -12.16 -12.56
N ASP A 87 18.79 -12.83 -13.01
CA ASP A 87 20.20 -12.47 -12.76
C ASP A 87 20.77 -11.51 -13.83
N SER A 88 19.96 -11.11 -14.82
CA SER A 88 20.39 -10.26 -15.95
C SER A 88 20.90 -8.89 -15.49
N SER A 89 21.91 -8.36 -16.19
CA SER A 89 22.32 -6.96 -16.09
C SER A 89 21.26 -5.99 -16.63
N LEU A 90 20.40 -6.46 -17.57
CA LEU A 90 19.33 -5.65 -18.16
C LEU A 90 18.14 -5.54 -17.20
N GLU A 91 17.84 -4.32 -16.76
CA GLU A 91 16.73 -4.02 -15.85
C GLU A 91 15.37 -4.55 -16.37
N ARG A 92 15.06 -4.35 -17.66
CA ARG A 92 13.82 -4.83 -18.28
C ARG A 92 13.62 -6.34 -18.17
N LYS A 93 14.69 -7.16 -18.23
CA LYS A 93 14.58 -8.60 -18.01
C LYS A 93 14.25 -8.92 -16.57
N ARG A 94 14.88 -8.21 -15.62
CA ARG A 94 14.57 -8.38 -14.18
C ARG A 94 13.14 -7.97 -13.86
N SER A 95 12.67 -6.83 -14.45
CA SER A 95 11.27 -6.38 -14.28
C SER A 95 10.28 -7.41 -14.82
N ALA A 96 10.50 -7.92 -16.03
CA ALA A 96 9.66 -8.95 -16.63
C ALA A 96 9.64 -10.24 -15.80
N TYR A 97 10.80 -10.68 -15.29
CA TYR A 97 10.87 -11.83 -14.37
C TYR A 97 10.06 -11.57 -13.10
N LYS A 98 10.22 -10.38 -12.46
CA LYS A 98 9.50 -10.01 -11.24
C LYS A 98 7.99 -10.04 -11.46
N VAL A 99 7.50 -9.40 -12.54
CA VAL A 99 6.05 -9.34 -12.87
C VAL A 99 5.49 -10.75 -13.07
N LEU A 100 6.13 -11.58 -13.87
CA LEU A 100 5.67 -12.94 -14.15
C LEU A 100 5.70 -13.82 -12.90
N ARG A 101 6.78 -13.78 -12.10
CA ARG A 101 6.90 -14.53 -10.85
C ARG A 101 5.82 -14.10 -9.85
N LYS A 102 5.65 -12.79 -9.65
CA LYS A 102 4.62 -12.24 -8.76
C LYS A 102 3.22 -12.66 -9.22
N ALA A 103 2.91 -12.50 -10.51
CA ALA A 103 1.61 -12.89 -11.06
C ALA A 103 1.29 -14.36 -10.84
N VAL A 104 2.26 -15.25 -11.02
CA VAL A 104 2.04 -16.69 -10.86
C VAL A 104 1.97 -17.10 -9.40
N LEU A 105 3.00 -16.80 -8.60
CA LEU A 105 3.10 -17.33 -7.23
C LEU A 105 2.10 -16.68 -6.28
N HIS A 106 1.74 -15.40 -6.50
CA HIS A 106 0.68 -14.72 -5.76
C HIS A 106 -0.66 -15.46 -5.89
N HIS A 107 -1.05 -15.81 -7.13
CA HIS A 107 -2.30 -16.55 -7.35
C HIS A 107 -2.17 -18.01 -6.96
N TYR A 108 -1.02 -18.65 -7.19
CA TYR A 108 -0.83 -20.07 -6.89
C TYR A 108 -1.02 -20.38 -5.39
N PHE A 109 -0.48 -19.54 -4.50
CA PHE A 109 -0.66 -19.71 -3.06
C PHE A 109 -1.89 -18.98 -2.50
N GLY A 110 -2.33 -17.88 -3.15
CA GLY A 110 -3.46 -17.08 -2.67
C GLY A 110 -4.85 -17.61 -3.06
N LEU A 111 -4.96 -18.36 -4.16
CA LEU A 111 -6.22 -18.98 -4.54
C LEU A 111 -6.59 -20.12 -3.59
N PRO A 112 -7.90 -20.37 -3.33
CA PRO A 112 -8.33 -21.57 -2.63
C PRO A 112 -7.85 -22.83 -3.33
N GLY A 113 -7.31 -23.80 -2.57
CA GLY A 113 -6.85 -25.05 -3.14
C GLY A 113 -5.70 -25.70 -2.36
N GLU A 114 -5.25 -26.85 -2.88
CA GLU A 114 -4.23 -27.68 -2.26
C GLU A 114 -2.89 -26.96 -2.01
N PRO A 115 -2.36 -26.09 -2.92
CA PRO A 115 -1.10 -25.40 -2.66
C PRO A 115 -1.14 -24.53 -1.41
N ARG A 116 -2.27 -23.83 -1.17
CA ARG A 116 -2.47 -23.01 0.03
C ARG A 116 -2.48 -23.85 1.31
N ASN A 117 -3.14 -24.99 1.26
CA ASN A 117 -3.21 -25.93 2.41
C ASN A 117 -1.84 -26.59 2.67
N ALA A 118 -1.10 -26.95 1.60
CA ALA A 118 0.20 -27.61 1.70
C ALA A 118 1.31 -26.77 2.36
N ILE A 119 1.12 -25.45 2.43
CA ILE A 119 2.02 -24.54 3.16
C ILE A 119 1.58 -24.32 4.61
N GLY A 120 0.54 -25.00 5.09
CA GLY A 120 0.07 -24.94 6.49
C GLY A 120 -0.87 -23.78 6.80
N TYR A 121 -1.46 -23.12 5.80
CA TYR A 121 -2.48 -22.11 6.02
C TYR A 121 -3.86 -22.75 6.25
N PRO A 122 -4.54 -22.44 7.38
CA PRO A 122 -5.77 -23.15 7.76
C PRO A 122 -7.02 -22.71 6.96
N GLY A 123 -6.89 -21.69 6.13
CA GLY A 123 -8.02 -21.06 5.44
C GLY A 123 -8.46 -19.76 6.11
N PRO A 124 -9.41 -19.04 5.47
CA PRO A 124 -9.96 -17.81 6.01
C PRO A 124 -10.82 -18.07 7.25
N LEU A 125 -10.92 -17.06 8.12
CA LEU A 125 -11.89 -17.07 9.21
C LEU A 125 -13.30 -16.85 8.65
N GLU A 126 -14.24 -17.67 9.09
CA GLU A 126 -15.66 -17.44 8.85
C GLU A 126 -16.20 -16.39 9.82
N HIS A 127 -16.72 -15.30 9.27
CA HIS A 127 -17.39 -14.25 10.05
C HIS A 127 -18.59 -13.70 9.28
N ALA A 128 -19.66 -13.43 10.00
CA ALA A 128 -20.75 -12.63 9.47
C ALA A 128 -20.27 -11.18 9.28
N PRO A 129 -20.62 -10.50 8.20
CA PRO A 129 -20.29 -9.09 8.01
C PRO A 129 -20.93 -8.25 9.13
N SER A 130 -20.16 -7.31 9.69
CA SER A 130 -20.70 -6.33 10.63
C SER A 130 -21.67 -5.39 9.90
N PRO A 131 -22.81 -5.04 10.52
CA PRO A 131 -23.74 -4.07 9.96
C PRO A 131 -23.05 -2.70 9.87
N ARG A 132 -23.39 -1.94 8.83
CA ARG A 132 -22.86 -0.59 8.64
C ARG A 132 -23.61 0.44 9.44
N ALA A 133 -22.92 1.52 9.78
CA ALA A 133 -23.49 2.63 10.51
C ALA A 133 -24.39 3.53 9.63
N PHE A 134 -24.25 3.49 8.29
CA PHE A 134 -25.05 4.28 7.35
C PHE A 134 -25.17 3.58 6.00
N ALA A 135 -26.15 4.00 5.19
CA ALA A 135 -26.32 3.56 3.82
C ALA A 135 -25.59 4.49 2.84
N SER A 136 -24.87 3.91 1.86
CA SER A 136 -24.34 4.66 0.72
C SER A 136 -25.27 4.54 -0.49
N GLU A 137 -25.17 5.48 -1.41
CA GLU A 137 -25.93 5.52 -2.65
C GLU A 137 -25.07 5.01 -3.81
N ARG A 138 -25.63 4.13 -4.66
CA ARG A 138 -25.02 3.76 -5.93
C ARG A 138 -25.89 4.27 -7.08
N PRO A 139 -25.37 5.13 -7.96
CA PRO A 139 -26.15 5.66 -9.07
C PRO A 139 -26.56 4.54 -10.04
N ALA A 140 -27.85 4.46 -10.34
CA ALA A 140 -28.40 3.57 -11.37
C ALA A 140 -28.52 4.25 -12.75
N GLY A 141 -28.32 5.57 -12.82
CA GLY A 141 -28.44 6.40 -14.02
C GLY A 141 -27.91 7.80 -13.77
N GLU A 142 -28.36 8.77 -14.59
CA GLU A 142 -27.98 10.18 -14.44
C GLU A 142 -28.44 10.73 -13.08
N LEU A 143 -27.51 11.38 -12.37
CA LEU A 143 -27.73 11.97 -11.06
C LEU A 143 -27.12 13.38 -11.00
N ASN A 144 -27.96 14.38 -10.83
CA ASN A 144 -27.57 15.78 -10.70
C ASN A 144 -27.75 16.21 -9.24
N LEU A 145 -26.69 16.67 -8.60
CA LEU A 145 -26.66 17.06 -7.20
C LEU A 145 -26.23 18.51 -7.05
N THR A 146 -26.73 19.14 -5.99
CA THR A 146 -26.26 20.46 -5.53
C THR A 146 -25.96 20.35 -4.04
N CYS A 147 -24.87 20.97 -3.58
CA CYS A 147 -24.45 20.98 -2.17
C CYS A 147 -23.58 22.20 -1.88
N ASP A 148 -23.26 22.44 -0.60
CA ASP A 148 -22.27 23.44 -0.23
C ASP A 148 -20.86 22.93 -0.57
N VAL A 149 -20.51 21.68 -0.20
CA VAL A 149 -19.19 21.11 -0.44
C VAL A 149 -19.28 19.71 -1.05
N CYS A 150 -18.60 19.52 -2.20
CA CYS A 150 -18.36 18.20 -2.76
C CYS A 150 -16.99 17.68 -2.33
N VAL A 151 -16.95 16.55 -1.63
CA VAL A 151 -15.73 15.85 -1.20
C VAL A 151 -15.47 14.69 -2.14
N ILE A 152 -14.26 14.63 -2.73
CA ILE A 152 -13.87 13.57 -3.67
C ILE A 152 -12.90 12.61 -2.97
N GLY A 153 -13.37 11.40 -2.69
CA GLY A 153 -12.70 10.36 -1.91
C GLY A 153 -13.20 10.28 -0.47
N SER A 154 -13.29 9.07 0.06
CA SER A 154 -13.84 8.75 1.39
C SER A 154 -12.80 8.24 2.39
N GLY A 155 -11.51 8.23 2.00
CA GLY A 155 -10.39 7.77 2.83
C GLY A 155 -10.12 8.64 4.05
N ALA A 156 -8.95 8.48 4.67
CA ALA A 156 -8.57 9.18 5.91
C ALA A 156 -8.80 10.69 5.84
N GLY A 157 -8.47 11.31 4.70
CA GLY A 157 -8.66 12.74 4.52
C GLY A 157 -10.10 13.12 4.21
N GLY A 158 -10.70 12.50 3.17
CA GLY A 158 -12.02 12.90 2.69
C GLY A 158 -13.14 12.55 3.69
N GLY A 159 -13.06 11.39 4.36
CA GLY A 159 -14.01 11.05 5.41
C GLY A 159 -13.96 12.02 6.58
N THR A 160 -12.74 12.38 7.03
CA THR A 160 -12.56 13.37 8.11
C THR A 160 -13.08 14.75 7.68
N ALA A 161 -12.72 15.21 6.46
CA ALA A 161 -13.22 16.49 5.96
C ALA A 161 -14.75 16.52 5.87
N ALA A 162 -15.38 15.44 5.39
CA ALA A 162 -16.84 15.33 5.32
C ALA A 162 -17.49 15.45 6.69
N GLY A 163 -16.94 14.76 7.72
CA GLY A 163 -17.45 14.83 9.10
C GLY A 163 -17.35 16.24 9.67
N VAL A 164 -16.19 16.90 9.49
CA VAL A 164 -15.97 18.28 9.98
C VAL A 164 -16.93 19.26 9.30
N LEU A 165 -17.07 19.21 7.97
CA LEU A 165 -17.91 20.12 7.22
C LEU A 165 -19.40 19.92 7.51
N ALA A 166 -19.87 18.68 7.62
CA ALA A 166 -21.24 18.37 7.99
C ALA A 166 -21.57 18.79 9.44
N ALA A 167 -20.62 18.60 10.37
CA ALA A 167 -20.76 19.08 11.75
C ALA A 167 -20.84 20.61 11.84
N ALA A 168 -20.25 21.35 10.87
CA ALA A 168 -20.39 22.79 10.73
C ALA A 168 -21.74 23.22 10.12
N GLY A 169 -22.65 22.29 9.80
CA GLY A 169 -23.97 22.56 9.24
C GLY A 169 -23.98 22.75 7.72
N LEU A 170 -22.92 22.39 7.01
CA LEU A 170 -22.84 22.48 5.56
C LEU A 170 -23.47 21.24 4.89
N ASP A 171 -24.14 21.43 3.77
CA ASP A 171 -24.63 20.34 2.91
C ASP A 171 -23.44 19.69 2.17
N VAL A 172 -23.19 18.41 2.40
CA VAL A 172 -22.03 17.69 1.91
C VAL A 172 -22.41 16.51 1.03
N VAL A 173 -21.78 16.42 -0.13
CA VAL A 173 -21.80 15.23 -0.99
C VAL A 173 -20.40 14.62 -1.05
N VAL A 174 -20.29 13.33 -0.73
CA VAL A 174 -19.04 12.57 -0.85
C VAL A 174 -19.11 11.65 -2.06
N LEU A 175 -18.13 11.73 -2.97
CA LEU A 175 -17.99 10.85 -4.13
C LEU A 175 -16.84 9.86 -3.88
N GLU A 176 -17.14 8.55 -3.89
CA GLU A 176 -16.15 7.49 -3.74
C GLU A 176 -16.09 6.64 -5.01
N ALA A 177 -14.88 6.48 -5.56
CA ALA A 177 -14.66 5.70 -6.78
C ALA A 177 -14.84 4.20 -6.58
N GLY A 178 -14.42 3.70 -5.43
CA GLY A 178 -14.56 2.30 -5.05
C GLY A 178 -15.97 1.95 -4.57
N ASP A 179 -16.16 0.66 -4.37
CA ASP A 179 -17.41 0.13 -3.86
C ASP A 179 -17.41 0.06 -2.33
N GLU A 180 -18.56 -0.31 -1.81
CA GLU A 180 -18.66 -0.70 -0.42
C GLU A 180 -17.79 -1.94 -0.15
N PRO A 181 -16.97 -1.95 0.95
CA PRO A 181 -16.22 -3.14 1.31
C PRO A 181 -17.16 -4.26 1.75
N ALA A 182 -16.98 -5.44 1.16
CA ALA A 182 -17.60 -6.67 1.62
C ALA A 182 -16.48 -7.63 2.03
N PHE A 183 -16.52 -8.09 3.28
CA PHE A 183 -15.57 -9.07 3.77
C PHE A 183 -15.86 -10.44 3.14
N SER A 184 -14.89 -11.00 2.45
CA SER A 184 -14.97 -12.35 1.88
C SER A 184 -14.08 -13.36 2.59
N GLY A 185 -13.12 -12.91 3.39
CA GLY A 185 -12.08 -13.74 3.99
C GLY A 185 -11.02 -14.25 3.00
N GLU A 186 -11.33 -14.27 1.71
CA GLU A 186 -10.41 -14.71 0.67
C GLU A 186 -9.47 -13.57 0.24
N GLU A 187 -8.16 -13.83 0.28
CA GLU A 187 -7.14 -12.83 0.03
C GLU A 187 -7.26 -12.22 -1.37
N ILE A 188 -7.27 -13.06 -2.41
CA ILE A 188 -7.29 -12.60 -3.81
C ILE A 188 -8.55 -11.79 -4.11
N ASP A 189 -9.71 -12.20 -3.60
CA ASP A 189 -10.95 -11.45 -3.78
C ASP A 189 -10.94 -10.13 -3.02
N SER A 190 -10.45 -10.12 -1.79
CA SER A 190 -10.30 -8.90 -0.97
C SER A 190 -9.35 -7.90 -1.62
N LEU A 191 -8.19 -8.34 -2.08
CA LEU A 191 -7.22 -7.48 -2.76
C LEU A 191 -7.81 -6.87 -4.03
N ARG A 192 -8.50 -7.67 -4.83
CA ARG A 192 -9.13 -7.24 -6.08
C ARG A 192 -10.22 -6.20 -5.88
N ARG A 193 -10.98 -6.28 -4.79
CA ARG A 193 -12.12 -5.40 -4.51
C ARG A 193 -11.77 -4.14 -3.74
N LEU A 194 -10.80 -4.25 -2.82
CA LEU A 194 -10.57 -3.21 -1.82
C LEU A 194 -9.34 -2.35 -2.13
N TYR A 195 -8.46 -2.82 -3.01
CA TYR A 195 -7.20 -2.13 -3.29
C TYR A 195 -7.15 -1.57 -4.71
N LEU A 196 -6.47 -0.44 -4.83
CA LEU A 196 -6.15 0.15 -6.11
C LEU A 196 -5.48 -0.91 -7.01
N GLU A 197 -5.97 -1.03 -8.23
CA GLU A 197 -5.43 -1.97 -9.23
C GLU A 197 -5.30 -3.41 -8.69
N GLY A 198 -6.17 -3.82 -7.75
CA GLY A 198 -6.12 -5.14 -7.16
C GLY A 198 -4.83 -5.46 -6.41
N ALA A 199 -4.19 -4.46 -5.79
CA ALA A 199 -2.89 -4.53 -5.12
C ALA A 199 -1.72 -4.84 -6.06
N SER A 200 -1.84 -4.53 -7.36
CA SER A 200 -0.77 -4.71 -8.35
C SER A 200 0.02 -3.45 -8.66
N SER A 201 -0.31 -2.31 -8.03
CA SER A 201 0.33 -1.02 -8.29
C SER A 201 1.84 -1.05 -8.04
N ALA A 202 2.60 -0.48 -8.95
CA ALA A 202 4.05 -0.37 -8.87
C ALA A 202 4.55 0.90 -9.58
N THR A 203 5.82 1.24 -9.37
CA THR A 203 6.52 2.27 -10.17
C THR A 203 6.67 1.84 -11.64
N GLU A 204 6.87 2.79 -12.57
CA GLU A 204 6.98 2.51 -14.02
C GLU A 204 8.05 1.44 -14.33
N ASP A 205 9.15 1.42 -13.58
CA ASP A 205 10.23 0.43 -13.74
C ASP A 205 9.98 -0.88 -12.96
N GLN A 206 8.81 -1.01 -12.31
CA GLN A 206 8.43 -2.14 -11.47
C GLN A 206 9.38 -2.37 -10.28
N SER A 207 10.16 -1.37 -9.86
CA SER A 207 11.15 -1.53 -8.79
C SER A 207 10.52 -1.52 -7.40
N LEU A 208 9.47 -0.70 -7.18
CA LEU A 208 8.77 -0.57 -5.92
C LEU A 208 7.27 -0.87 -6.12
N ASP A 209 6.76 -1.83 -5.36
CA ASP A 209 5.33 -2.14 -5.29
C ASP A 209 4.66 -1.26 -4.23
N PHE A 210 3.45 -0.75 -4.47
CA PHE A 210 2.76 0.03 -3.45
C PHE A 210 1.28 -0.33 -3.34
N LEU A 211 0.73 -0.16 -2.13
CA LEU A 211 -0.66 -0.44 -1.81
C LEU A 211 -1.41 0.85 -1.50
N ALA A 212 -2.62 0.97 -2.00
CA ALA A 212 -3.57 2.03 -1.65
C ALA A 212 -4.99 1.45 -1.60
N GLY A 213 -5.86 2.01 -0.75
CA GLY A 213 -7.27 1.60 -0.69
C GLY A 213 -8.05 2.12 -1.90
N TRP A 214 -9.00 1.32 -2.40
CA TRP A 214 -9.94 1.64 -3.47
C TRP A 214 -11.34 1.11 -3.12
N CYS A 215 -11.90 1.61 -2.03
CA CYS A 215 -13.20 1.25 -1.50
C CYS A 215 -13.70 2.34 -0.56
N LEU A 216 -14.96 2.30 -0.16
CA LEU A 216 -15.49 3.19 0.86
C LEU A 216 -14.64 3.12 2.14
N GLY A 217 -14.23 4.29 2.65
CA GLY A 217 -13.25 4.43 3.73
C GLY A 217 -11.79 4.39 3.26
N GLY A 218 -11.53 4.09 1.97
CA GLY A 218 -10.20 4.12 1.37
C GLY A 218 -9.15 3.34 2.15
N GLY A 219 -7.99 3.96 2.38
CA GLY A 219 -6.90 3.38 3.16
C GLY A 219 -7.28 3.00 4.59
N THR A 220 -8.25 3.69 5.23
CA THR A 220 -8.67 3.36 6.60
C THR A 220 -9.42 2.03 6.71
N THR A 221 -10.02 1.58 5.61
CA THR A 221 -10.65 0.25 5.51
C THR A 221 -9.64 -0.87 5.43
N VAL A 222 -8.52 -0.68 4.72
CA VAL A 222 -7.55 -1.73 4.41
C VAL A 222 -6.22 -1.64 5.17
N ASN A 223 -5.98 -0.57 5.92
CA ASN A 223 -4.76 -0.40 6.71
C ASN A 223 -4.67 -1.39 7.88
N TRP A 224 -3.52 -1.39 8.56
CA TRP A 224 -3.26 -2.28 9.68
C TRP A 224 -3.46 -1.63 11.04
N THR A 225 -4.20 -0.51 11.06
CA THR A 225 -4.62 0.22 12.26
C THR A 225 -3.50 0.92 13.06
N THR A 226 -2.33 1.05 12.50
CA THR A 226 -1.25 1.82 13.12
C THR A 226 -1.61 3.30 13.19
N SER A 227 -1.54 3.88 14.39
CA SER A 227 -2.06 5.22 14.69
C SER A 227 -1.03 6.08 15.43
N LEU A 228 0.12 6.29 14.79
CA LEU A 228 1.21 7.11 15.32
C LEU A 228 1.03 8.58 14.91
N ARG A 229 1.34 9.50 15.84
CA ARG A 229 1.48 10.93 15.52
C ARG A 229 2.76 11.21 14.77
N PRO A 230 2.78 12.19 13.87
CA PRO A 230 4.02 12.64 13.25
C PRO A 230 4.98 13.18 14.33
N PRO A 231 6.28 12.86 14.27
CA PRO A 231 7.27 13.41 15.21
C PRO A 231 7.32 14.94 15.17
N ASP A 232 7.64 15.57 16.32
CA ASP A 232 7.66 17.02 16.42
C ASP A 232 8.71 17.67 15.49
N ASP A 233 9.85 17.02 15.28
CA ASP A 233 10.86 17.49 14.33
C ASP A 233 10.34 17.48 12.88
N VAL A 234 9.47 16.55 12.50
CA VAL A 234 8.79 16.53 11.20
C VAL A 234 7.77 17.67 11.11
N ARG A 235 6.98 17.90 12.16
CA ARG A 235 6.02 19.00 12.22
C ARG A 235 6.71 20.36 12.09
N LEU A 236 7.84 20.55 12.77
CA LEU A 236 8.66 21.77 12.68
C LEU A 236 9.31 21.94 11.30
N GLU A 237 9.77 20.84 10.67
CA GLU A 237 10.23 20.85 9.29
C GLU A 237 9.12 21.33 8.34
N TRP A 238 7.90 20.82 8.49
CA TRP A 238 6.75 21.20 7.68
C TRP A 238 6.33 22.66 7.90
N ALA A 239 6.43 23.16 9.14
CA ALA A 239 6.25 24.60 9.42
C ALA A 239 7.29 25.44 8.69
N GLY A 240 8.54 24.98 8.61
CA GLY A 240 9.62 25.60 7.85
C GLY A 240 9.39 25.64 6.34
N HIS A 241 8.58 24.74 5.78
CA HIS A 241 8.12 24.79 4.40
C HIS A 241 7.04 25.85 4.13
N GLY A 242 6.71 26.66 5.12
CA GLY A 242 5.77 27.78 5.02
C GLY A 242 4.33 27.43 5.41
N VAL A 243 4.14 26.37 6.21
CA VAL A 243 2.84 25.96 6.79
C VAL A 243 2.95 26.00 8.31
N PRO A 244 2.94 27.20 8.94
CA PRO A 244 3.20 27.35 10.37
C PRO A 244 2.22 26.59 11.26
N GLY A 245 0.99 26.34 10.79
CA GLY A 245 -0.03 25.56 11.51
C GLY A 245 0.46 24.18 11.95
N PHE A 246 1.32 23.52 11.20
CA PHE A 246 1.85 22.19 11.57
C PHE A 246 2.69 22.20 12.87
N GLY A 247 3.43 23.27 13.13
CA GLY A 247 4.22 23.43 14.35
C GLY A 247 3.43 23.95 15.56
N GLY A 248 2.19 24.37 15.36
CA GLY A 248 1.37 25.05 16.37
C GLY A 248 0.32 24.18 17.05
N ASP A 249 -0.48 24.86 17.92
CA ASP A 249 -1.58 24.23 18.66
C ASP A 249 -2.74 23.80 17.74
N GLU A 250 -2.93 24.46 16.62
CA GLU A 250 -3.98 24.15 15.65
C GLU A 250 -3.88 22.71 15.14
N PHE A 251 -2.68 22.30 14.73
CA PHE A 251 -2.47 20.92 14.29
C PHE A 251 -2.50 19.92 15.45
N THR A 252 -2.03 20.34 16.64
CA THR A 252 -2.13 19.51 17.86
C THR A 252 -3.59 19.26 18.21
N HIS A 253 -4.43 20.29 18.18
CA HIS A 253 -5.88 20.15 18.37
C HIS A 253 -6.51 19.21 17.34
N SER A 254 -6.09 19.30 16.08
CA SER A 254 -6.57 18.41 15.03
C SER A 254 -6.14 16.95 15.24
N LEU A 255 -4.92 16.72 15.74
CA LEU A 255 -4.44 15.37 16.12
C LEU A 255 -5.28 14.80 17.27
N ASP A 256 -5.54 15.61 18.33
CA ASP A 256 -6.35 15.21 19.49
C ASP A 256 -7.78 14.84 19.07
N ALA A 257 -8.41 15.66 18.24
CA ALA A 257 -9.77 15.42 17.74
C ALA A 257 -9.86 14.12 16.92
N VAL A 258 -8.87 13.87 16.07
CA VAL A 258 -8.80 12.66 15.24
C VAL A 258 -8.59 11.42 16.10
N GLU A 259 -7.64 11.43 17.02
CA GLU A 259 -7.40 10.30 17.92
C GLU A 259 -8.62 9.98 18.78
N GLN A 260 -9.25 11.01 19.34
CA GLN A 260 -10.48 10.85 20.11
C GLN A 260 -11.59 10.24 19.27
N ARG A 261 -11.85 10.77 18.05
CA ARG A 261 -12.97 10.29 17.24
C ARG A 261 -12.73 8.89 16.66
N MET A 262 -11.50 8.57 16.32
CA MET A 262 -11.12 7.26 15.78
C MET A 262 -10.77 6.25 16.88
N ASP A 263 -10.99 6.58 18.15
CA ASP A 263 -10.73 5.71 19.29
C ASP A 263 -9.31 5.13 19.28
N VAL A 264 -8.32 6.00 19.10
CA VAL A 264 -6.90 5.59 19.10
C VAL A 264 -6.47 5.27 20.53
N ASN A 265 -6.08 4.03 20.78
CA ASN A 265 -5.71 3.55 22.10
C ASN A 265 -4.65 2.44 22.05
N GLY A 266 -4.08 2.11 23.21
CA GLY A 266 -3.12 1.00 23.39
C GLY A 266 -3.73 -0.27 23.99
N GLU A 267 -5.05 -0.31 24.26
CA GLU A 267 -5.69 -1.37 25.05
C GLU A 267 -5.86 -2.68 24.28
N HIS A 268 -6.05 -2.60 22.96
CA HIS A 268 -6.31 -3.73 22.07
C HIS A 268 -5.06 -4.14 21.27
N GLY A 269 -3.92 -4.20 21.95
CA GLY A 269 -2.60 -4.41 21.37
C GLY A 269 -1.92 -5.73 21.77
N LYS A 270 -2.67 -6.85 21.88
CA LYS A 270 -2.04 -8.16 22.17
C LYS A 270 -1.06 -8.52 21.06
N ALA A 271 0.21 -8.77 21.43
CA ALA A 271 1.25 -9.10 20.49
C ALA A 271 0.96 -10.40 19.74
N SER A 272 0.96 -10.35 18.41
CA SER A 272 0.94 -11.53 17.55
C SER A 272 2.26 -12.32 17.63
N GLY A 273 2.35 -13.48 17.02
CA GLY A 273 3.59 -14.26 16.99
C GLY A 273 4.78 -13.46 16.44
N ARG A 274 4.57 -12.76 15.32
CA ARG A 274 5.61 -11.92 14.68
C ARG A 274 5.95 -10.68 15.50
N ASP A 275 4.97 -10.07 16.18
CA ASP A 275 5.20 -8.90 17.03
C ASP A 275 5.99 -9.28 18.29
N ARG A 276 5.74 -10.46 18.87
CA ARG A 276 6.57 -11.00 19.96
C ARG A 276 8.02 -11.22 19.54
N VAL A 277 8.25 -11.66 18.30
CA VAL A 277 9.64 -11.79 17.76
C VAL A 277 10.32 -10.42 17.71
N LEU A 278 9.64 -9.38 17.24
CA LEU A 278 10.20 -8.02 17.24
C LEU A 278 10.50 -7.55 18.68
N GLU A 279 9.53 -7.69 19.58
CA GLU A 279 9.65 -7.29 20.99
C GLU A 279 10.83 -7.99 21.67
N GLN A 280 10.86 -9.31 21.67
CA GLN A 280 11.92 -10.12 22.29
C GLN A 280 13.31 -9.81 21.71
N GLY A 281 13.40 -9.66 20.39
CA GLY A 281 14.68 -9.37 19.74
C GLY A 281 15.20 -7.96 20.06
N ALA A 282 14.33 -6.96 20.06
CA ALA A 282 14.69 -5.59 20.40
C ALA A 282 15.07 -5.47 21.90
N GLU A 283 14.30 -6.08 22.80
CA GLU A 283 14.62 -6.12 24.24
C GLU A 283 15.96 -6.81 24.51
N ALA A 284 16.23 -7.94 23.85
CA ALA A 284 17.51 -8.66 24.00
C ALA A 284 18.72 -7.83 23.54
N LEU A 285 18.52 -6.89 22.63
CA LEU A 285 19.53 -5.94 22.16
C LEU A 285 19.63 -4.68 23.04
N GLY A 286 18.69 -4.47 23.98
CA GLY A 286 18.55 -3.24 24.72
C GLY A 286 18.05 -2.07 23.87
N TRP A 287 17.36 -2.36 22.76
CA TRP A 287 16.82 -1.38 21.85
C TRP A 287 15.40 -0.95 22.24
N HIS A 288 15.02 0.26 21.79
CA HIS A 288 13.66 0.75 21.95
C HIS A 288 12.67 -0.24 21.34
N VAL A 289 11.61 -0.55 22.06
CA VAL A 289 10.40 -1.20 21.56
C VAL A 289 9.19 -0.73 22.35
N ALA A 290 8.08 -0.50 21.68
CA ALA A 290 6.86 -0.01 22.31
C ALA A 290 5.61 -0.66 21.70
N ALA A 291 4.51 -0.62 22.47
CA ALA A 291 3.19 -0.97 21.98
C ALA A 291 2.70 0.06 20.96
N GLN A 292 2.12 -0.42 19.88
CA GLN A 292 1.57 0.40 18.80
C GLN A 292 0.18 0.91 19.20
N PRO A 293 -0.08 2.23 19.25
CA PRO A 293 -1.43 2.75 19.35
C PRO A 293 -2.24 2.39 18.11
N ARG A 294 -3.51 2.02 18.30
CA ARG A 294 -4.37 1.49 17.24
C ARG A 294 -5.78 2.09 17.30
N ASN A 295 -6.35 2.39 16.13
CA ASN A 295 -7.74 2.86 16.01
C ASN A 295 -8.73 1.68 15.99
N VAL A 296 -8.91 1.01 17.11
CA VAL A 296 -9.76 -0.18 17.24
C VAL A 296 -10.55 -0.18 18.54
N ARG A 297 -11.74 -0.77 18.51
CA ARG A 297 -12.59 -0.99 19.68
C ARG A 297 -12.99 -2.46 19.77
N GLY A 298 -12.65 -3.14 20.86
CA GLY A 298 -13.02 -4.53 21.08
C GLY A 298 -12.35 -5.54 20.12
N CYS A 299 -11.10 -5.29 19.74
CA CYS A 299 -10.36 -6.12 18.76
C CYS A 299 -9.80 -7.45 19.30
N ASP A 300 -9.98 -7.77 20.59
CA ASP A 300 -9.29 -8.89 21.25
C ASP A 300 -9.98 -10.24 21.00
N GLN A 301 -9.79 -10.79 19.81
CA GLN A 301 -10.33 -12.10 19.42
C GLN A 301 -9.29 -13.21 19.58
N ASN A 302 -8.99 -13.59 20.84
CA ASN A 302 -8.14 -14.75 21.18
C ASN A 302 -6.79 -14.85 20.43
N GLY A 303 -6.37 -13.76 19.75
CA GLY A 303 -5.10 -13.69 19.00
C GLY A 303 -5.09 -14.35 17.64
N VAL A 304 -6.21 -14.87 17.12
CA VAL A 304 -6.25 -15.58 15.82
C VAL A 304 -6.68 -14.74 14.62
N CYS A 305 -7.36 -13.58 14.82
CA CYS A 305 -7.71 -12.71 13.68
C CYS A 305 -6.44 -12.13 13.04
N GLY A 306 -6.44 -11.89 11.75
CA GLY A 306 -5.31 -11.35 10.97
C GLY A 306 -5.78 -10.57 9.74
N TYR A 307 -7.04 -10.09 9.74
CA TYR A 307 -7.75 -9.63 8.54
C TYR A 307 -7.98 -8.12 8.48
N CYS A 308 -7.21 -7.30 9.23
CA CYS A 308 -7.36 -5.84 9.13
C CYS A 308 -7.17 -5.33 7.70
N GLY A 309 -6.28 -5.94 6.90
CA GLY A 309 -6.06 -5.61 5.50
C GLY A 309 -7.21 -5.99 4.55
N PHE A 310 -8.21 -6.73 5.01
CA PHE A 310 -9.33 -7.22 4.20
C PHE A 310 -10.69 -6.64 4.65
N GLY A 311 -10.68 -5.57 5.44
CA GLY A 311 -11.90 -4.87 5.85
C GLY A 311 -12.51 -5.36 7.14
N CYS A 312 -11.74 -5.66 8.16
CA CYS A 312 -12.11 -5.97 9.55
C CYS A 312 -13.44 -6.74 9.73
N PRO A 313 -13.45 -8.08 9.77
CA PRO A 313 -14.68 -8.88 9.88
C PRO A 313 -15.44 -8.66 11.20
N LEU A 314 -14.77 -8.10 12.22
CA LEU A 314 -15.32 -7.89 13.56
C LEU A 314 -15.99 -6.53 13.74
N GLY A 315 -15.91 -5.62 12.74
CA GLY A 315 -16.33 -4.24 12.92
C GLY A 315 -15.56 -3.45 13.99
N ALA A 316 -14.43 -4.00 14.47
CA ALA A 316 -13.64 -3.40 15.54
C ALA A 316 -12.81 -2.19 15.08
N LYS A 317 -12.42 -2.16 13.79
CA LYS A 317 -11.63 -1.06 13.22
C LYS A 317 -12.46 0.21 13.19
N GLN A 318 -11.89 1.30 13.72
CA GLN A 318 -12.48 2.63 13.72
C GLN A 318 -11.93 3.44 12.54
N GLY A 319 -12.26 2.99 11.31
CA GLY A 319 -11.95 3.72 10.08
C GLY A 319 -12.90 4.90 9.85
N THR A 320 -12.72 5.63 8.76
CA THR A 320 -13.60 6.77 8.44
C THR A 320 -15.04 6.33 8.18
N ALA A 321 -15.26 5.14 7.63
CA ALA A 321 -16.61 4.62 7.40
C ALA A 321 -17.39 4.39 8.69
N GLU A 322 -16.73 3.98 9.77
CA GLU A 322 -17.30 3.72 11.08
C GLU A 322 -17.35 4.98 11.96
N THR A 323 -16.63 6.05 11.57
CA THR A 323 -16.47 7.26 12.38
C THR A 323 -16.96 8.51 11.64
N TRP A 324 -16.07 9.23 11.01
CA TRP A 324 -16.33 10.54 10.40
C TRP A 324 -17.41 10.52 9.29
N LEU A 325 -17.44 9.49 8.44
CA LEU A 325 -18.49 9.36 7.42
C LEU A 325 -19.85 9.00 8.01
N ALA A 326 -19.86 8.19 9.09
CA ALA A 326 -21.08 7.90 9.82
C ALA A 326 -21.66 9.18 10.45
N ASP A 327 -20.79 10.03 11.03
CA ASP A 327 -21.21 11.33 11.57
C ASP A 327 -21.74 12.25 10.46
N ALA A 328 -21.01 12.34 9.34
CA ALA A 328 -21.44 13.13 8.18
C ALA A 328 -22.80 12.67 7.66
N ALA A 329 -23.00 11.36 7.47
CA ALA A 329 -24.29 10.80 7.03
C ALA A 329 -25.41 11.04 8.06
N GLY A 330 -25.11 10.92 9.36
CA GLY A 330 -26.02 11.26 10.46
C GLY A 330 -26.44 12.73 10.47
N ALA A 331 -25.57 13.62 9.98
CA ALA A 331 -25.86 15.05 9.77
C ALA A 331 -26.49 15.37 8.42
N GLY A 332 -26.81 14.37 7.59
CA GLY A 332 -27.51 14.53 6.31
C GLY A 332 -26.61 14.50 5.06
N ALA A 333 -25.30 14.29 5.20
CA ALA A 333 -24.40 14.17 4.06
C ALA A 333 -24.75 12.94 3.19
N ARG A 334 -24.65 13.08 1.88
CA ARG A 334 -24.87 11.99 0.92
C ARG A 334 -23.53 11.36 0.53
N VAL A 335 -23.42 10.05 0.63
CA VAL A 335 -22.23 9.27 0.26
C VAL A 335 -22.54 8.43 -0.98
N VAL A 336 -21.89 8.74 -2.10
CA VAL A 336 -22.14 8.13 -3.41
C VAL A 336 -20.93 7.28 -3.80
N VAL A 337 -21.11 5.96 -3.84
CA VAL A 337 -20.05 4.97 -4.16
C VAL A 337 -20.06 4.55 -5.62
N GLY A 338 -18.99 3.92 -6.10
CA GLY A 338 -18.84 3.51 -7.50
C GLY A 338 -18.78 4.71 -8.46
N THR A 339 -18.36 5.87 -7.97
CA THR A 339 -18.43 7.15 -8.69
C THR A 339 -17.05 7.80 -8.81
N TYR A 340 -16.40 7.58 -9.95
CA TYR A 340 -15.07 8.12 -10.25
C TYR A 340 -15.15 9.56 -10.75
N ALA A 341 -14.60 10.51 -9.98
CA ALA A 341 -14.49 11.91 -10.38
C ALA A 341 -13.54 12.08 -11.56
N ARG A 342 -14.05 12.55 -12.68
CA ARG A 342 -13.29 12.77 -13.92
C ARG A 342 -12.53 14.09 -13.86
N ARG A 343 -13.19 15.15 -13.41
CA ARG A 343 -12.59 16.50 -13.27
C ARG A 343 -13.40 17.36 -12.30
N VAL A 344 -12.73 18.32 -11.72
CA VAL A 344 -13.34 19.46 -11.02
C VAL A 344 -13.79 20.47 -12.07
N LEU A 345 -14.98 21.01 -11.92
CA LEU A 345 -15.51 22.09 -12.75
C LEU A 345 -15.00 23.43 -12.21
N VAL A 346 -14.34 24.20 -13.06
CA VAL A 346 -13.76 25.51 -12.69
C VAL A 346 -14.40 26.60 -13.56
N GLU A 347 -14.95 27.63 -12.92
CA GLU A 347 -15.52 28.80 -13.58
C GLU A 347 -14.92 30.07 -12.94
N CYS A 348 -14.45 31.00 -13.74
CA CYS A 348 -13.84 32.26 -13.29
C CYS A 348 -12.73 32.07 -12.21
N GLY A 349 -11.92 30.99 -12.32
CA GLY A 349 -10.84 30.71 -11.38
C GLY A 349 -11.29 30.10 -10.04
N ALA A 350 -12.54 29.70 -9.91
CA ALA A 350 -13.07 29.05 -8.71
C ALA A 350 -13.65 27.65 -9.02
N ALA A 351 -13.49 26.71 -8.09
CA ALA A 351 -14.17 25.41 -8.17
C ALA A 351 -15.67 25.61 -7.95
N VAL A 352 -16.50 25.04 -8.86
CA VAL A 352 -17.96 25.18 -8.84
C VAL A 352 -18.69 23.83 -8.89
N GLY A 353 -17.97 22.72 -8.84
CA GLY A 353 -18.55 21.38 -8.84
C GLY A 353 -17.64 20.30 -9.38
N VAL A 354 -18.19 19.13 -9.65
CA VAL A 354 -17.47 17.93 -10.08
C VAL A 354 -18.23 17.22 -11.21
N ASP A 355 -17.52 16.87 -12.27
CA ASP A 355 -17.98 15.95 -13.30
C ASP A 355 -17.46 14.54 -12.97
N ALA A 356 -18.39 13.63 -12.66
CA ALA A 356 -18.12 12.22 -12.43
C ALA A 356 -18.89 11.31 -13.42
N GLY A 357 -19.08 11.77 -14.63
CA GLY A 357 -19.77 11.04 -15.69
C GLY A 357 -21.28 11.11 -15.55
N VAL A 358 -21.93 10.02 -15.16
CA VAL A 358 -23.39 10.00 -14.92
C VAL A 358 -23.78 10.79 -13.67
N VAL A 359 -22.85 11.10 -12.79
CA VAL A 359 -23.06 11.97 -11.63
C VAL A 359 -22.44 13.33 -11.90
N GLN A 360 -23.25 14.37 -11.75
CA GLN A 360 -22.84 15.77 -11.85
C GLN A 360 -23.15 16.46 -10.53
N VAL A 361 -22.16 17.15 -9.95
CA VAL A 361 -22.34 17.87 -8.68
C VAL A 361 -22.03 19.34 -8.88
N ARG A 362 -22.98 20.24 -8.52
CA ARG A 362 -22.72 21.66 -8.34
C ARG A 362 -22.45 21.93 -6.87
N ALA A 363 -21.35 22.65 -6.57
CA ALA A 363 -20.94 22.92 -5.20
C ALA A 363 -20.32 24.30 -5.07
N ARG A 364 -20.40 24.91 -3.87
CA ARG A 364 -19.74 26.19 -3.55
C ARG A 364 -18.25 26.02 -3.36
N ALA A 365 -17.80 24.81 -2.93
CA ALA A 365 -16.41 24.43 -2.80
C ALA A 365 -16.21 22.93 -3.10
N VAL A 366 -14.99 22.54 -3.45
CA VAL A 366 -14.60 21.15 -3.69
C VAL A 366 -13.41 20.78 -2.84
N VAL A 367 -13.53 19.65 -2.12
CA VAL A 367 -12.42 19.03 -1.39
C VAL A 367 -11.90 17.84 -2.20
N VAL A 368 -10.60 17.84 -2.49
CA VAL A 368 -9.91 16.73 -3.18
C VAL A 368 -9.17 15.88 -2.15
N ALA A 369 -9.57 14.61 -2.05
CA ALA A 369 -9.00 13.64 -1.12
C ALA A 369 -8.88 12.24 -1.76
N CYS A 370 -8.41 12.19 -3.01
CA CYS A 370 -8.31 10.98 -3.82
C CYS A 370 -7.07 10.12 -3.49
N GLY A 371 -6.28 10.52 -2.49
CA GLY A 371 -4.99 9.93 -2.16
C GLY A 371 -3.87 10.40 -3.09
N ALA A 372 -2.63 10.37 -2.57
CA ALA A 372 -1.49 11.03 -3.21
C ALA A 372 -1.10 10.46 -4.59
N PHE A 373 -1.64 9.32 -4.99
CA PHE A 373 -1.45 8.80 -6.34
C PHE A 373 -2.48 9.35 -7.34
N GLN A 374 -3.76 9.51 -6.93
CA GLN A 374 -4.84 9.93 -7.82
C GLN A 374 -5.10 11.45 -7.79
N THR A 375 -4.83 12.12 -6.66
CA THR A 375 -5.03 13.57 -6.51
C THR A 375 -4.30 14.39 -7.57
N PRO A 376 -3.00 14.19 -7.86
CA PRO A 376 -2.34 14.97 -8.92
C PRO A 376 -2.93 14.70 -10.30
N ALA A 377 -3.42 13.50 -10.58
CA ALA A 377 -4.08 13.18 -11.85
C ALA A 377 -5.42 13.92 -12.00
N LEU A 378 -6.23 13.95 -10.94
CA LEU A 378 -7.49 14.72 -10.94
C LEU A 378 -7.21 16.22 -11.14
N LEU A 379 -6.27 16.80 -10.41
CA LEU A 379 -5.89 18.22 -10.56
C LEU A 379 -5.45 18.55 -11.99
N ARG A 380 -4.61 17.70 -12.60
CA ARG A 380 -4.18 17.86 -14.00
C ARG A 380 -5.33 17.73 -15.00
N ARG A 381 -6.21 16.74 -14.85
CA ARG A 381 -7.42 16.60 -15.70
C ARG A 381 -8.37 17.79 -15.56
N SER A 382 -8.35 18.46 -14.42
CA SER A 382 -9.15 19.65 -14.13
C SER A 382 -8.53 20.95 -14.66
N GLY A 383 -7.34 20.87 -15.30
CA GLY A 383 -6.69 22.04 -15.87
C GLY A 383 -5.85 22.86 -14.87
N VAL A 384 -5.62 22.38 -13.65
CA VAL A 384 -4.76 23.07 -12.68
C VAL A 384 -3.30 22.99 -13.13
N ALA A 385 -2.68 24.13 -13.37
CA ALA A 385 -1.40 24.21 -14.10
C ALA A 385 -0.15 24.30 -13.23
N ASN A 386 -0.26 24.25 -11.89
CA ASN A 386 0.86 24.40 -10.97
C ASN A 386 1.96 23.36 -11.20
N ALA A 387 3.22 23.79 -11.34
CA ALA A 387 4.35 22.92 -11.66
C ALA A 387 4.71 21.93 -10.53
N SER A 388 4.29 22.18 -9.30
CA SER A 388 4.53 21.31 -8.13
C SER A 388 3.58 20.09 -8.09
N ILE A 389 2.45 20.12 -8.83
CA ILE A 389 1.51 19.00 -8.89
C ILE A 389 2.19 17.78 -9.52
N GLY A 390 2.15 16.66 -8.82
CA GLY A 390 2.76 15.39 -9.20
C GLY A 390 4.21 15.24 -8.70
N ARG A 391 4.89 16.31 -8.34
CA ARG A 391 6.26 16.25 -7.79
C ARG A 391 6.27 15.90 -6.32
N ASN A 392 7.46 15.59 -5.79
CA ASN A 392 7.65 15.34 -4.37
C ASN A 392 6.93 14.07 -3.86
N LEU A 393 6.89 13.03 -4.69
CA LEU A 393 6.32 11.74 -4.31
C LEU A 393 7.22 11.04 -3.29
N HIS A 394 6.69 10.75 -2.11
CA HIS A 394 7.33 9.96 -1.05
C HIS A 394 6.56 8.67 -0.78
N PHE A 395 7.29 7.63 -0.32
CA PHE A 395 6.73 6.30 -0.15
C PHE A 395 6.95 5.66 1.23
N HIS A 396 7.91 6.09 2.05
CA HIS A 396 8.43 5.25 3.12
C HIS A 396 8.83 3.84 2.59
N PRO A 397 9.83 3.73 1.74
CA PRO A 397 10.20 2.44 1.15
C PRO A 397 10.63 1.45 2.23
N VAL A 398 10.18 0.20 2.07
CA VAL A 398 10.55 -0.92 2.92
C VAL A 398 11.17 -2.05 2.10
N THR A 399 11.96 -2.88 2.76
CA THR A 399 12.29 -4.24 2.32
C THR A 399 12.08 -5.19 3.49
N LEU A 400 11.88 -6.47 3.25
CA LEU A 400 11.65 -7.42 4.33
C LEU A 400 12.91 -8.25 4.62
N VAL A 401 13.12 -8.53 5.89
CA VAL A 401 14.03 -9.55 6.38
C VAL A 401 13.19 -10.59 7.11
N VAL A 402 13.33 -11.86 6.76
CA VAL A 402 12.48 -12.93 7.27
C VAL A 402 13.30 -13.88 8.12
N GLY A 403 12.95 -14.01 9.40
CA GLY A 403 13.51 -15.00 10.32
C GLY A 403 12.69 -16.29 10.28
N GLU A 404 13.37 -17.43 10.38
CA GLU A 404 12.78 -18.75 10.53
C GLU A 404 13.07 -19.28 11.94
N PHE A 405 12.05 -19.75 12.64
CA PHE A 405 12.09 -20.17 14.03
C PHE A 405 11.76 -21.65 14.19
N GLU A 406 12.14 -22.25 15.35
CA GLU A 406 11.74 -23.63 15.70
C GLU A 406 10.24 -23.73 15.88
N GLU A 407 9.71 -22.84 16.73
CA GLU A 407 8.30 -22.82 17.05
C GLU A 407 7.50 -22.07 15.98
N PRO A 408 6.25 -22.49 15.72
CA PRO A 408 5.38 -21.79 14.78
C PRO A 408 5.09 -20.34 15.20
N VAL A 409 5.37 -19.39 14.31
CA VAL A 409 5.07 -17.97 14.47
C VAL A 409 3.69 -17.61 13.92
N ARG A 410 3.26 -18.32 12.87
CA ARG A 410 2.00 -18.11 12.14
C ARG A 410 1.82 -16.67 11.67
N PRO A 411 2.56 -16.23 10.64
CA PRO A 411 2.63 -14.82 10.24
C PRO A 411 1.32 -14.22 9.72
N TRP A 412 0.29 -15.01 9.51
CA TRP A 412 -1.06 -14.57 9.13
C TRP A 412 -1.98 -14.28 10.31
N GLU A 413 -1.64 -14.75 11.53
CA GLU A 413 -2.50 -14.65 12.71
C GLU A 413 -2.27 -13.39 13.53
N GLY A 414 -3.32 -12.98 14.25
CA GLY A 414 -3.29 -11.93 15.25
C GLY A 414 -3.39 -10.52 14.69
N ALA A 415 -3.53 -9.55 15.57
CA ALA A 415 -3.52 -8.13 15.20
C ALA A 415 -2.28 -7.80 14.36
N LEU A 416 -2.46 -6.99 13.31
CA LEU A 416 -1.45 -6.93 12.24
C LEU A 416 -0.17 -6.20 12.65
N GLN A 417 -0.28 -5.12 13.41
CA GLN A 417 0.87 -4.39 13.95
C GLN A 417 0.54 -3.95 15.37
N THR A 418 1.26 -4.48 16.35
CA THR A 418 1.05 -4.16 17.76
C THR A 418 2.33 -3.75 18.47
N ARG A 419 3.46 -3.91 17.80
CA ARG A 419 4.79 -3.49 18.29
C ARG A 419 5.55 -2.76 17.19
N TYR A 420 6.35 -1.79 17.60
CA TYR A 420 7.31 -1.10 16.74
C TYR A 420 8.58 -0.74 17.50
N SER A 421 9.64 -0.50 16.77
CA SER A 421 10.89 0.04 17.32
C SER A 421 11.33 1.26 16.50
N GLU A 422 11.72 2.32 17.19
CA GLU A 422 12.28 3.54 16.59
C GLU A 422 13.75 3.76 16.94
N GLU A 423 14.47 2.69 17.34
CA GLU A 423 15.89 2.73 17.68
C GLU A 423 16.73 3.48 16.64
N HIS A 424 16.40 3.30 15.37
CA HIS A 424 17.14 3.92 14.27
C HIS A 424 16.31 4.99 13.52
N ALA A 425 15.28 5.56 14.16
CA ALA A 425 14.41 6.56 13.49
C ALA A 425 15.14 7.87 13.18
N ARG A 426 16.24 8.15 13.90
CA ARG A 426 17.04 9.39 13.78
C ARG A 426 18.51 9.11 13.53
N LEU A 427 18.82 8.35 12.46
CA LEU A 427 20.20 8.06 12.07
C LEU A 427 20.95 9.29 11.54
N ASP A 428 20.23 10.22 10.89
CA ASP A 428 20.82 11.39 10.25
C ASP A 428 19.79 12.54 10.19
N GLY A 429 19.87 13.51 11.10
CA GLY A 429 19.06 14.72 11.04
C GLY A 429 17.54 14.52 11.00
N GLY A 430 17.00 13.55 11.74
CA GLY A 430 15.57 13.20 11.73
C GLY A 430 15.18 12.21 10.64
N TYR A 431 16.12 11.78 9.80
CA TYR A 431 15.94 10.70 8.82
C TYR A 431 16.54 9.39 9.34
N GLY A 432 15.87 8.29 9.05
CA GLY A 432 16.28 6.98 9.53
C GLY A 432 15.22 5.93 9.22
N VAL A 433 15.14 4.91 10.09
CA VAL A 433 14.21 3.79 9.91
C VAL A 433 13.50 3.42 11.20
N ARG A 434 12.26 2.99 11.08
CA ARG A 434 11.49 2.31 12.12
C ARG A 434 11.41 0.82 11.80
N TYR A 435 11.26 -0.01 12.81
CA TYR A 435 11.05 -1.44 12.61
C TYR A 435 9.62 -1.79 12.94
N GLU A 436 8.99 -2.49 12.02
CA GLU A 436 7.63 -2.99 12.14
C GLU A 436 7.54 -4.41 11.59
N THR A 437 6.45 -5.09 11.90
CA THR A 437 6.17 -6.42 11.36
C THR A 437 5.11 -6.34 10.26
N ALA A 438 5.10 -7.31 9.35
CA ALA A 438 4.07 -7.42 8.33
C ALA A 438 3.28 -8.72 8.51
N PRO A 439 1.95 -8.71 8.36
CA PRO A 439 1.23 -9.94 8.14
C PRO A 439 1.63 -10.51 6.80
N ILE A 440 1.78 -11.81 6.72
CA ILE A 440 1.98 -12.50 5.45
C ILE A 440 0.81 -13.47 5.27
N HIS A 441 -0.12 -13.14 4.38
CA HIS A 441 -1.12 -14.08 3.87
C HIS A 441 -0.54 -14.88 2.69
N PRO A 442 -1.13 -16.01 2.30
CA PRO A 442 -0.53 -16.90 1.30
C PRO A 442 -0.21 -16.26 -0.06
N GLY A 443 -1.06 -15.37 -0.55
CA GLY A 443 -0.80 -14.62 -1.77
C GLY A 443 0.35 -13.63 -1.62
N PHE A 444 0.42 -12.91 -0.50
CA PHE A 444 1.58 -12.04 -0.20
C PHE A 444 2.86 -12.85 0.00
N LEU A 445 2.79 -14.04 0.61
CA LEU A 445 3.92 -14.98 0.62
C LEU A 445 4.39 -15.24 -0.80
N GLY A 446 3.50 -15.68 -1.69
CA GLY A 446 3.82 -15.97 -3.09
C GLY A 446 4.41 -14.76 -3.83
N ALA A 447 3.84 -13.57 -3.63
CA ALA A 447 4.34 -12.33 -4.23
C ALA A 447 5.77 -12.00 -3.79
N GLY A 448 6.11 -12.25 -2.52
CA GLY A 448 7.43 -12.00 -1.93
C GLY A 448 8.41 -13.18 -2.00
N LEU A 449 7.92 -14.39 -2.30
CA LEU A 449 8.71 -15.61 -2.26
C LEU A 449 9.84 -15.59 -3.31
N GLN A 450 11.05 -15.88 -2.86
CA GLN A 450 12.19 -16.04 -3.75
C GLN A 450 12.05 -17.35 -4.52
N TRP A 451 12.53 -17.35 -5.76
CA TRP A 451 12.43 -18.51 -6.62
C TRP A 451 13.80 -18.82 -7.26
N ASP A 452 14.39 -19.94 -6.88
CA ASP A 452 15.65 -20.45 -7.45
C ASP A 452 15.44 -21.77 -8.23
N GLY A 453 14.21 -22.24 -8.27
CA GLY A 453 13.67 -23.43 -8.90
C GLY A 453 12.35 -23.78 -8.24
N ALA A 454 11.55 -24.58 -8.90
CA ALA A 454 10.21 -24.93 -8.40
C ALA A 454 10.27 -25.72 -7.08
N ARG A 455 11.24 -26.65 -6.95
CA ARG A 455 11.43 -27.47 -5.74
C ARG A 455 11.86 -26.61 -4.55
N GLU A 456 12.90 -25.82 -4.72
CA GLU A 456 13.45 -24.95 -3.68
C GLU A 456 12.43 -23.93 -3.20
N SER A 457 11.63 -23.41 -4.13
CA SER A 457 10.56 -22.45 -3.82
C SER A 457 9.42 -23.08 -3.01
N LEU A 458 9.00 -24.29 -3.35
CA LEU A 458 7.98 -25.03 -2.60
C LEU A 458 8.47 -25.40 -1.20
N ASP A 459 9.73 -25.86 -1.08
CA ASP A 459 10.33 -26.21 0.21
C ASP A 459 10.48 -24.98 1.11
N LEU A 460 10.80 -23.80 0.53
CA LEU A 460 10.80 -22.53 1.26
C LEU A 460 9.37 -22.15 1.68
N ALA A 461 8.38 -22.27 0.80
CA ALA A 461 6.99 -21.96 1.12
C ALA A 461 6.43 -22.84 2.27
N ARG A 462 6.82 -24.10 2.37
CA ARG A 462 6.43 -25.00 3.46
C ARG A 462 6.93 -24.59 4.84
N ARG A 463 7.91 -23.70 4.91
CA ARG A 463 8.43 -23.14 6.18
C ARG A 463 7.59 -21.95 6.67
N TYR A 464 6.58 -21.55 5.90
CA TYR A 464 5.73 -20.40 6.14
C TYR A 464 5.18 -20.29 7.57
N PRO A 465 4.68 -21.34 8.24
CA PRO A 465 4.19 -21.23 9.61
C PRO A 465 5.24 -20.75 10.63
N HIS A 466 6.52 -20.94 10.32
CA HIS A 466 7.65 -20.62 11.20
C HIS A 466 8.33 -19.28 10.87
N MET A 467 7.81 -18.53 9.90
CA MET A 467 8.41 -17.28 9.45
C MET A 467 7.96 -16.08 10.27
N ALA A 468 8.88 -15.18 10.58
CA ALA A 468 8.61 -13.85 11.12
C ALA A 468 9.25 -12.78 10.24
N PRO A 469 8.48 -11.94 9.55
CA PRO A 469 9.01 -10.82 8.80
C PRO A 469 9.19 -9.59 9.69
N ILE A 470 10.32 -8.91 9.54
CA ILE A 470 10.57 -7.56 10.05
C ILE A 470 10.98 -6.68 8.87
N PHE A 471 10.46 -5.47 8.81
CA PHE A 471 10.88 -4.50 7.80
C PHE A 471 11.33 -3.19 8.42
N PRO A 472 12.46 -2.62 7.92
CA PRO A 472 12.81 -1.23 8.16
C PRO A 472 11.95 -0.33 7.28
N LEU A 473 11.17 0.56 7.89
CA LEU A 473 10.41 1.60 7.22
C LEU A 473 11.28 2.86 7.17
N VAL A 474 11.71 3.23 5.97
CA VAL A 474 12.60 4.38 5.77
C VAL A 474 11.77 5.66 5.70
N ARG A 475 12.12 6.70 6.47
CA ARG A 475 11.69 8.05 6.15
C ARG A 475 12.51 8.53 4.96
N ASP A 476 11.95 8.47 3.74
CA ASP A 476 12.65 8.88 2.52
C ASP A 476 12.73 10.41 2.42
N ARG A 477 13.94 10.89 2.11
CA ARG A 477 14.23 12.32 1.92
C ARG A 477 14.02 12.75 0.47
N ASP A 478 14.49 11.93 -0.45
CA ASP A 478 14.53 12.28 -1.86
C ASP A 478 13.28 11.73 -2.55
N GLY A 479 12.40 12.64 -2.99
CA GLY A 479 11.12 12.30 -3.59
C GLY A 479 11.21 11.95 -5.08
N GLY A 480 10.19 11.22 -5.56
CA GLY A 480 9.92 10.98 -6.98
C GLY A 480 8.82 11.90 -7.54
N GLU A 481 8.10 11.39 -8.52
CA GLU A 481 6.98 12.11 -9.14
C GLU A 481 5.84 11.16 -9.57
N VAL A 482 4.62 11.69 -9.58
CA VAL A 482 3.48 11.10 -10.28
C VAL A 482 3.33 11.83 -11.62
N VAL A 483 3.46 11.09 -12.70
CA VAL A 483 3.28 11.60 -14.07
C VAL A 483 1.88 11.22 -14.55
N VAL A 484 1.21 12.16 -15.20
CA VAL A 484 -0.12 11.92 -15.75
C VAL A 484 -0.01 11.70 -17.26
N GLY A 485 -0.42 10.52 -17.71
CA GLY A 485 -0.41 10.14 -19.11
C GLY A 485 -1.41 10.93 -19.97
N ARG A 486 -1.35 10.76 -21.29
CA ARG A 486 -2.32 11.38 -22.21
C ARG A 486 -3.75 10.86 -22.03
N ASP A 487 -3.89 9.67 -21.47
CA ASP A 487 -5.15 9.05 -21.05
C ASP A 487 -5.70 9.62 -19.73
N GLY A 488 -4.96 10.54 -19.10
CA GLY A 488 -5.29 11.12 -17.81
C GLY A 488 -5.03 10.21 -16.60
N GLN A 489 -4.40 9.03 -16.79
CA GLN A 489 -4.07 8.12 -15.72
C GLN A 489 -2.70 8.42 -15.11
N PRO A 490 -2.55 8.26 -13.78
CA PRO A 490 -1.27 8.47 -13.11
C PRO A 490 -0.32 7.28 -13.29
N SER A 491 0.97 7.55 -13.31
CA SER A 491 2.03 6.57 -13.11
C SER A 491 3.08 7.11 -12.14
N ALA A 492 3.71 6.24 -11.36
CA ALA A 492 4.70 6.62 -10.36
C ALA A 492 6.12 6.43 -10.88
N ARG A 493 6.93 7.49 -10.84
CA ARG A 493 8.38 7.46 -11.08
C ARG A 493 9.10 7.69 -9.78
N TYR A 494 9.73 6.66 -9.28
CA TYR A 494 10.46 6.73 -8.02
C TYR A 494 11.62 5.76 -8.04
N ARG A 495 12.76 6.21 -7.54
CA ARG A 495 13.94 5.36 -7.29
C ARG A 495 14.53 5.72 -5.95
N LEU A 496 14.81 4.71 -5.15
CA LEU A 496 15.49 4.89 -3.88
C LEU A 496 16.85 5.58 -4.10
N SER A 497 17.04 6.74 -3.46
CA SER A 497 18.27 7.51 -3.59
C SER A 497 19.44 6.82 -2.89
N ARG A 498 20.67 7.26 -3.16
CA ARG A 498 21.84 6.77 -2.43
C ARG A 498 21.78 7.14 -0.95
N TYR A 499 21.13 8.27 -0.62
CA TYR A 499 20.94 8.70 0.75
C TYR A 499 19.99 7.76 1.48
N ASP A 500 18.81 7.53 0.93
CA ASP A 500 17.78 6.69 1.53
C ASP A 500 18.19 5.21 1.56
N LEU A 501 18.94 4.76 0.53
CA LEU A 501 19.51 3.42 0.52
C LEU A 501 20.49 3.16 1.67
N ARG A 502 21.27 4.17 2.10
CA ARG A 502 22.14 4.00 3.28
C ARG A 502 21.33 3.71 4.54
N HIS A 503 20.19 4.40 4.72
CA HIS A 503 19.29 4.16 5.84
C HIS A 503 18.61 2.79 5.73
N LEU A 504 18.15 2.42 4.54
CA LEU A 504 17.55 1.10 4.31
C LEU A 504 18.53 -0.03 4.63
N ARG A 505 19.81 0.08 4.22
CA ARG A 505 20.86 -0.92 4.52
C ARG A 505 21.16 -1.01 6.01
N ALA A 506 21.22 0.12 6.72
CA ALA A 506 21.35 0.14 8.17
C ALA A 506 20.15 -0.55 8.84
N GLY A 507 18.95 -0.24 8.40
CA GLY A 507 17.72 -0.87 8.85
C GLY A 507 17.64 -2.36 8.52
N PHE A 508 18.09 -2.78 7.34
CA PHE A 508 18.16 -4.18 6.95
C PHE A 508 19.05 -5.00 7.91
N LEU A 509 20.22 -4.47 8.24
CA LEU A 509 21.09 -5.09 9.24
C LEU A 509 20.46 -5.08 10.64
N GLY A 510 19.79 -3.97 11.01
CA GLY A 510 19.07 -3.87 12.28
C GLY A 510 17.96 -4.91 12.40
N ALA A 511 17.14 -5.07 11.36
CA ALA A 511 16.09 -6.11 11.31
C ALA A 511 16.70 -7.52 11.45
N ALA A 512 17.82 -7.79 10.79
CA ALA A 512 18.53 -9.07 10.92
C ALA A 512 19.05 -9.30 12.34
N ARG A 513 19.58 -8.26 13.03
CA ARG A 513 20.02 -8.34 14.43
C ARG A 513 18.86 -8.64 15.37
N ILE A 514 17.71 -8.00 15.18
CA ILE A 514 16.50 -8.27 15.97
C ILE A 514 16.10 -9.74 15.83
N LEU A 515 16.06 -10.26 14.60
CA LEU A 515 15.70 -11.66 14.33
C LEU A 515 16.74 -12.64 14.93
N GLU A 516 18.03 -12.34 14.81
CA GLU A 516 19.11 -13.15 15.43
C GLU A 516 18.95 -13.20 16.95
N ALA A 517 18.74 -12.03 17.59
CA ALA A 517 18.58 -11.89 19.03
C ALA A 517 17.30 -12.58 19.54
N ALA A 518 16.21 -12.55 18.76
CA ALA A 518 14.98 -13.27 19.03
C ALA A 518 15.10 -14.80 18.88
N GLY A 519 16.23 -15.32 18.42
CA GLY A 519 16.45 -16.76 18.34
C GLY A 519 16.21 -17.39 16.96
N ALA A 520 16.12 -16.60 15.87
CA ALA A 520 15.98 -17.16 14.53
C ALA A 520 17.08 -18.18 14.23
N LYS A 521 16.70 -19.33 13.68
CA LYS A 521 17.64 -20.36 13.19
C LYS A 521 18.25 -19.95 11.86
N ARG A 522 17.46 -19.29 11.06
CA ARG A 522 17.81 -18.88 9.72
C ARG A 522 17.22 -17.52 9.44
N ILE A 523 17.92 -16.67 8.71
CA ILE A 523 17.47 -15.35 8.28
C ILE A 523 17.63 -15.26 6.78
N VAL A 524 16.59 -14.84 6.09
CA VAL A 524 16.52 -14.79 4.62
C VAL A 524 16.16 -13.38 4.17
N SER A 525 16.88 -12.89 3.16
CA SER A 525 16.57 -11.63 2.49
C SER A 525 15.53 -11.80 1.40
N THR A 526 14.85 -10.72 1.03
CA THR A 526 13.95 -10.67 -0.12
C THR A 526 14.63 -10.29 -1.44
N HIS A 527 15.94 -10.51 -1.55
CA HIS A 527 16.62 -10.43 -2.85
C HIS A 527 16.07 -11.50 -3.81
N ALA A 528 15.95 -11.17 -5.07
CA ALA A 528 15.46 -12.10 -6.10
C ALA A 528 16.26 -13.41 -6.12
N LYS A 529 17.57 -13.32 -5.87
CA LYS A 529 18.43 -14.45 -5.48
C LYS A 529 18.73 -14.29 -3.99
N PRO A 530 18.13 -15.09 -3.10
CA PRO A 530 18.15 -14.85 -1.67
C PRO A 530 19.57 -14.87 -1.09
N VAL A 531 19.78 -14.07 -0.06
CA VAL A 531 20.89 -14.20 0.88
C VAL A 531 20.35 -14.91 2.11
N VAL A 532 21.10 -15.86 2.61
CA VAL A 532 20.73 -16.70 3.76
C VAL A 532 21.84 -16.63 4.79
N TRP A 533 21.44 -16.34 6.03
CA TRP A 533 22.28 -16.54 7.20
C TRP A 533 21.72 -17.69 8.04
N GLU A 534 22.57 -18.54 8.56
CA GLU A 534 22.21 -19.64 9.45
C GLU A 534 22.92 -19.47 10.80
N ARG A 535 22.22 -19.81 11.88
CA ARG A 535 22.77 -19.73 13.22
C ARG A 535 24.03 -20.61 13.33
N GLY A 536 25.12 -20.00 13.79
CA GLY A 536 26.43 -20.67 13.87
C GLY A 536 27.32 -20.53 12.64
N ALA A 537 26.81 -19.96 11.53
CA ALA A 537 27.61 -19.77 10.30
C ALA A 537 28.46 -18.48 10.27
N GLY A 538 28.66 -17.85 11.41
CA GLY A 538 29.40 -16.58 11.56
C GLY A 538 28.52 -15.41 11.96
N GLY A 539 29.11 -14.23 12.19
CA GLY A 539 28.40 -13.05 12.66
C GLY A 539 27.41 -12.50 11.62
N ILE A 540 26.32 -11.94 12.11
CA ILE A 540 25.21 -11.40 11.28
C ILE A 540 25.65 -10.27 10.31
N GLY A 541 26.78 -9.59 10.57
CA GLY A 541 27.35 -8.61 9.66
C GLY A 541 27.70 -9.16 8.27
N ARG A 542 27.99 -10.47 8.17
CA ARG A 542 28.20 -11.13 6.88
C ARG A 542 26.93 -11.16 6.03
N PHE A 543 25.75 -11.23 6.65
CA PHE A 543 24.47 -11.19 5.94
C PHE A 543 24.31 -9.90 5.14
N LEU A 544 24.70 -8.73 5.71
CA LEU A 544 24.70 -7.47 4.98
C LEU A 544 25.75 -7.46 3.85
N ALA A 545 26.95 -7.95 4.10
CA ALA A 545 28.00 -7.99 3.07
C ALA A 545 27.59 -8.87 1.88
N ASP A 546 26.96 -10.00 2.15
CA ASP A 546 26.43 -10.88 1.11
C ASP A 546 25.24 -10.25 0.37
N ALA A 547 24.38 -9.47 1.06
CA ALA A 547 23.30 -8.67 0.45
C ALA A 547 23.86 -7.56 -0.44
N ASP A 548 24.90 -6.85 0.00
CA ASP A 548 25.60 -5.85 -0.80
C ASP A 548 26.20 -6.45 -2.08
N ALA A 549 26.75 -7.66 -1.99
CA ALA A 549 27.26 -8.38 -3.16
C ALA A 549 26.16 -8.83 -4.13
N ARG A 550 24.90 -8.99 -3.67
CA ARG A 550 23.73 -9.23 -4.55
C ARG A 550 23.27 -7.97 -5.26
N GLY A 551 23.49 -6.80 -4.65
CA GLY A 551 23.10 -5.49 -5.17
C GLY A 551 21.70 -5.05 -4.73
N TRP A 552 21.51 -3.74 -4.74
CA TRP A 552 20.29 -3.04 -4.30
C TRP A 552 19.58 -2.33 -5.45
N GLU A 553 20.01 -2.58 -6.69
CA GLU A 553 19.43 -1.97 -7.88
C GLU A 553 17.98 -2.46 -8.10
N PRO A 554 17.19 -1.73 -8.89
CA PRO A 554 15.82 -2.09 -9.24
C PRO A 554 15.63 -3.56 -9.60
N ASN A 555 14.65 -4.19 -8.97
CA ASN A 555 14.26 -5.59 -9.17
C ASN A 555 15.32 -6.65 -8.79
N ARG A 556 16.38 -6.26 -8.03
CA ARG A 556 17.27 -7.22 -7.36
C ARG A 556 16.81 -7.57 -5.96
N VAL A 557 16.11 -6.68 -5.31
CA VAL A 557 15.49 -6.88 -4.00
C VAL A 557 14.05 -6.37 -4.04
N LEU A 558 13.18 -6.91 -3.19
CA LEU A 558 11.82 -6.43 -3.04
C LEU A 558 11.83 -5.06 -2.35
N TYR A 559 11.27 -4.06 -3.01
CA TYR A 559 10.87 -2.81 -2.38
C TYR A 559 9.34 -2.70 -2.40
N ALA A 560 8.78 -2.26 -1.30
CA ALA A 560 7.34 -2.06 -1.18
C ALA A 560 7.02 -0.82 -0.33
N SER A 561 5.77 -0.36 -0.42
CA SER A 561 5.21 0.67 0.44
C SER A 561 3.68 0.53 0.54
N ALA A 562 3.11 1.11 1.60
CA ALA A 562 1.67 1.37 1.72
C ALA A 562 1.39 2.86 2.03
N HIS A 563 2.39 3.74 1.84
CA HIS A 563 2.36 5.14 2.24
C HIS A 563 2.72 6.03 1.06
N VAL A 564 1.72 6.55 0.33
CA VAL A 564 1.92 7.45 -0.81
C VAL A 564 1.65 8.89 -0.35
N MET A 565 2.60 9.82 -0.54
CA MET A 565 2.55 11.16 0.05
C MET A 565 3.17 12.23 -0.87
N GLY A 566 2.84 13.52 -0.61
CA GLY A 566 3.60 14.70 -1.03
C GLY A 566 3.33 15.26 -2.42
N THR A 567 2.50 14.64 -3.23
CA THR A 567 2.36 14.92 -4.68
C THR A 567 1.55 16.18 -5.04
N ALA A 568 0.96 16.84 -4.05
CA ALA A 568 0.30 18.16 -4.18
C ALA A 568 0.56 18.98 -2.92
N ARG A 569 1.84 19.05 -2.50
CA ARG A 569 2.24 19.54 -1.18
C ARG A 569 1.78 20.97 -0.90
N MET A 570 1.43 21.21 0.37
CA MET A 570 1.23 22.53 0.95
C MET A 570 2.56 23.27 1.12
N GLY A 571 2.52 24.59 1.13
CA GLY A 571 3.69 25.41 1.40
C GLY A 571 3.41 26.90 1.29
N GLY A 572 4.40 27.72 1.58
CA GLY A 572 4.28 29.17 1.64
C GLY A 572 4.36 29.89 0.28
N SER A 573 4.56 29.19 -0.84
CA SER A 573 4.74 29.82 -2.15
C SER A 573 4.28 28.96 -3.31
N PRO A 574 3.55 29.50 -4.30
CA PRO A 574 3.14 28.78 -5.51
C PRO A 574 4.33 28.31 -6.37
N ALA A 575 5.52 28.87 -6.20
CA ALA A 575 6.71 28.42 -6.90
C ALA A 575 7.24 27.06 -6.38
N THR A 576 6.90 26.70 -5.15
CA THR A 576 7.43 25.49 -4.49
C THR A 576 6.37 24.54 -3.98
N SER A 577 5.09 24.92 -4.02
CA SER A 577 3.97 24.10 -3.53
C SER A 577 2.77 24.17 -4.47
N ALA A 578 1.92 23.15 -4.41
CA ALA A 578 0.67 23.09 -5.16
C ALA A 578 -0.48 23.79 -4.43
N CYS A 579 -0.41 23.80 -3.10
CA CYS A 579 -1.42 24.37 -2.24
C CYS A 579 -0.81 25.39 -1.27
N ASP A 580 -1.63 26.32 -0.83
CA ASP A 580 -1.32 27.30 0.19
C ASP A 580 -1.28 26.67 1.61
N PRO A 581 -0.98 27.44 2.67
CA PRO A 581 -0.96 26.92 4.04
C PRO A 581 -2.31 26.42 4.59
N ASN A 582 -3.42 26.65 3.90
CA ASN A 582 -4.76 26.15 4.25
C ASN A 582 -5.19 24.97 3.36
N GLY A 583 -4.28 24.45 2.54
CA GLY A 583 -4.56 23.37 1.59
C GLY A 583 -5.31 23.81 0.33
N GLU A 584 -5.58 25.10 0.13
CA GLU A 584 -6.25 25.60 -1.08
C GLU A 584 -5.27 25.66 -2.26
N ALA A 585 -5.70 25.21 -3.43
CA ALA A 585 -4.89 25.25 -4.64
C ALA A 585 -4.61 26.70 -5.05
N TRP A 586 -3.33 27.04 -5.33
CA TRP A 586 -2.92 28.42 -5.64
C TRP A 586 -3.66 29.03 -6.85
N GLU A 587 -3.98 28.24 -7.85
CA GLU A 587 -4.58 28.68 -9.13
C GLU A 587 -6.11 28.60 -9.15
N VAL A 588 -6.72 27.91 -8.19
CA VAL A 588 -8.18 27.67 -8.20
C VAL A 588 -8.71 27.87 -6.78
N SER A 589 -9.44 28.94 -6.57
CA SER A 589 -10.09 29.22 -5.30
C SER A 589 -11.18 28.18 -4.99
N ARG A 590 -11.47 27.93 -3.71
CA ARG A 590 -12.46 26.95 -3.23
C ARG A 590 -12.17 25.51 -3.67
N LEU A 591 -10.91 25.20 -4.01
CA LEU A 591 -10.41 23.87 -4.29
C LEU A 591 -9.39 23.50 -3.23
N VAL A 592 -9.75 22.65 -2.27
CA VAL A 592 -8.91 22.34 -1.10
C VAL A 592 -8.47 20.88 -1.15
N VAL A 593 -7.18 20.63 -0.94
CA VAL A 593 -6.60 19.29 -0.86
C VAL A 593 -6.56 18.83 0.59
N CYS A 594 -7.18 17.67 0.86
CA CYS A 594 -7.33 17.10 2.19
C CYS A 594 -6.88 15.63 2.24
N ASP A 595 -5.70 15.31 1.70
CA ASP A 595 -5.14 13.95 1.78
C ASP A 595 -3.60 13.97 1.90
N GLY A 596 -2.98 12.80 1.90
CA GLY A 596 -1.53 12.68 2.03
C GLY A 596 -0.71 13.32 0.90
N SER A 597 -1.35 13.72 -0.22
CA SER A 597 -0.66 14.48 -1.27
C SER A 597 -0.21 15.86 -0.80
N ALA A 598 -0.90 16.43 0.20
CA ALA A 598 -0.63 17.75 0.74
C ALA A 598 0.59 17.81 1.69
N PHE A 599 1.16 16.68 2.08
CA PHE A 599 2.34 16.69 2.96
C PHE A 599 3.55 17.35 2.31
N PRO A 600 4.26 18.24 3.03
CA PRO A 600 5.48 18.85 2.52
C PRO A 600 6.62 17.86 2.25
N THR A 601 6.79 16.85 3.13
CA THR A 601 7.77 15.76 3.03
C THR A 601 7.20 14.47 3.63
N ALA A 602 7.97 13.38 3.64
CA ALA A 602 7.58 12.11 4.26
C ALA A 602 7.30 12.29 5.78
N SER A 603 6.19 11.73 6.26
CA SER A 603 5.70 11.91 7.64
C SER A 603 6.55 11.23 8.72
N GLY A 604 7.46 10.31 8.34
CA GLY A 604 8.31 9.58 9.28
C GLY A 604 7.57 8.51 10.10
N VAL A 605 6.25 8.42 9.97
CA VAL A 605 5.37 7.41 10.60
C VAL A 605 4.27 7.00 9.63
N ASN A 606 3.54 5.92 9.95
CA ASN A 606 2.34 5.51 9.24
C ASN A 606 1.35 6.68 9.16
N PRO A 607 0.93 7.14 7.97
CA PRO A 607 0.43 8.51 7.79
C PRO A 607 -1.06 8.72 8.11
N MET A 608 -1.83 7.68 8.49
CA MET A 608 -3.29 7.77 8.61
C MET A 608 -3.76 8.89 9.55
N VAL A 609 -3.26 8.92 10.79
CA VAL A 609 -3.62 9.94 11.79
C VAL A 609 -3.19 11.34 11.30
N THR A 610 -2.01 11.43 10.71
CA THR A 610 -1.47 12.68 10.16
C THR A 610 -2.32 13.19 9.00
N ILE A 611 -2.77 12.31 8.09
CA ILE A 611 -3.67 12.68 6.97
C ILE A 611 -5.02 13.18 7.50
N ALA A 612 -5.60 12.46 8.46
CA ALA A 612 -6.87 12.83 9.06
C ALA A 612 -6.77 14.17 9.81
N ALA A 613 -5.67 14.42 10.55
CA ALA A 613 -5.45 15.68 11.25
C ALA A 613 -5.24 16.86 10.28
N LEU A 614 -4.48 16.68 9.19
CA LEU A 614 -4.37 17.68 8.13
C LEU A 614 -5.74 17.99 7.53
N ALA A 615 -6.54 16.97 7.24
CA ALA A 615 -7.87 17.16 6.68
C ALA A 615 -8.83 17.84 7.66
N HIS A 616 -8.74 17.53 8.96
CA HIS A 616 -9.47 18.22 10.01
C HIS A 616 -9.11 19.71 10.05
N MET A 617 -7.83 20.05 10.03
CA MET A 617 -7.34 21.42 10.02
C MET A 617 -7.83 22.19 8.77
N ASN A 618 -7.61 21.63 7.57
CA ASN A 618 -7.98 22.28 6.31
C ASN A 618 -9.51 22.41 6.15
N ALA A 619 -10.28 21.39 6.53
CA ALA A 619 -11.74 21.42 6.47
C ALA A 619 -12.34 22.42 7.47
N SER A 620 -11.75 22.57 8.68
CA SER A 620 -12.15 23.57 9.64
C SER A 620 -11.92 24.99 9.11
N ALA A 621 -10.75 25.23 8.49
CA ALA A 621 -10.44 26.51 7.83
C ALA A 621 -11.38 26.79 6.65
N LEU A 622 -11.78 25.78 5.89
CA LEU A 622 -12.76 25.92 4.80
C LEU A 622 -14.15 26.25 5.36
N ALA A 623 -14.62 25.53 6.38
CA ALA A 623 -15.94 25.76 7.00
C ALA A 623 -16.09 27.19 7.52
N ALA A 624 -15.03 27.75 8.12
CA ALA A 624 -15.03 29.12 8.64
C ALA A 624 -15.16 30.19 7.54
N ARG A 625 -14.93 29.83 6.27
CA ARG A 625 -14.97 30.76 5.11
C ARG A 625 -16.23 30.62 4.24
N LEU A 626 -17.03 29.55 4.42
CA LEU A 626 -18.27 29.28 3.67
C LEU A 626 -19.52 29.73 4.41
#